data_166dc425150cd2023bf948d67b52bc8d
#
_entry.id   166dc425150cd2023bf948d67b52bc8d
#
_cell.length_a   1.000
_cell.length_b   1.000
_cell.length_c   1.000
_cell.angle_alpha   90.00
_cell.angle_beta   90.00
_cell.angle_gamma   90.00
#
_symmetry.space_group_name_H-M   'P 1'
#
loop_
_entity.id
_entity.type
_entity.pdbx_description
1 polymer ?
#
loop_
_entity_poly.entity_id
_entity_poly.type
_entity_poly.pdbx_seq_one_letter_code
_entity_poly.pdbx_strand_id
1 'polypeptide(L)'
;MAQAADDAARRTALERHWGAADRDDFAIEHEIYRDNAVLHYPQSGELIRGRRNIEESRKVQPNRKRFTVRRIAGAGELWVTEFMLRYDGVPSYAVSIMEFSDDKVARETQYFCDPFEPGPSRAHLVEVKR
;
A
#
# COMPACT_ATOMS: atom_id res chain seq x y z
N MET A 1 -11.97 -1.54 24.48
CA MET A 1 -12.96 -0.55 23.98
C MET A 1 -12.30 0.51 23.14
N ALA A 2 -11.36 1.30 23.74
CA ALA A 2 -10.62 2.31 22.99
C ALA A 2 -9.84 1.70 21.80
N GLN A 3 -9.22 0.54 22.01
CA GLN A 3 -8.47 -0.16 20.97
C GLN A 3 -9.37 -0.51 19.77
N ALA A 4 -10.57 -1.02 20.02
CA ALA A 4 -11.48 -1.37 18.93
C ALA A 4 -11.95 -0.14 18.15
N ALA A 5 -12.19 0.98 18.86
CA ALA A 5 -12.57 2.23 18.20
C ALA A 5 -11.44 2.79 17.34
N ASP A 6 -10.19 2.73 17.86
CA ASP A 6 -9.01 3.16 17.11
C ASP A 6 -8.77 2.27 15.88
N ASP A 7 -8.97 0.97 16.01
CA ASP A 7 -8.83 0.03 14.90
C ASP A 7 -9.87 0.30 13.82
N ALA A 8 -11.12 0.56 14.20
CA ALA A 8 -12.18 0.89 13.24
C ALA A 8 -11.86 2.20 12.49
N ALA A 9 -11.36 3.21 13.21
CA ALA A 9 -10.99 4.49 12.61
C ALA A 9 -9.80 4.33 11.65
N ARG A 10 -8.82 3.53 12.01
CA ARG A 10 -7.65 3.27 11.16
C ARG A 10 -8.04 2.50 9.91
N ARG A 11 -8.91 1.50 10.04
CA ARG A 11 -9.42 0.76 8.88
C ARG A 11 -10.16 1.70 7.93
N THR A 12 -11.00 2.56 8.44
CA THR A 12 -11.73 3.55 7.63
C THR A 12 -10.76 4.48 6.91
N ALA A 13 -9.72 4.95 7.61
CA ALA A 13 -8.70 5.80 7.01
C ALA A 13 -7.95 5.08 5.88
N LEU A 14 -7.67 3.79 6.05
CA LEU A 14 -7.01 2.97 5.03
C LEU A 14 -7.91 2.77 3.81
N GLU A 15 -9.18 2.47 4.03
CA GLU A 15 -10.14 2.32 2.92
C GLU A 15 -10.25 3.63 2.11
N ARG A 16 -10.30 4.76 2.81
CA ARG A 16 -10.32 6.08 2.18
C ARG A 16 -9.04 6.35 1.39
N HIS A 17 -7.89 6.00 1.97
CA HIS A 17 -6.59 6.17 1.34
C HIS A 17 -6.50 5.40 0.01
N TRP A 18 -6.81 4.10 0.04
CA TRP A 18 -6.70 3.27 -1.16
C TRP A 18 -7.74 3.61 -2.21
N GLY A 19 -8.95 4.00 -1.79
CA GLY A 19 -9.95 4.49 -2.73
C GLY A 19 -9.51 5.75 -3.44
N ALA A 20 -8.90 6.68 -2.71
CA ALA A 20 -8.35 7.91 -3.28
C ALA A 20 -7.19 7.63 -4.24
N ALA A 21 -6.32 6.68 -3.87
CA ALA A 21 -5.20 6.26 -4.72
C ALA A 21 -5.71 5.74 -6.07
N ASP A 22 -6.77 4.96 -6.05
CA ASP A 22 -7.33 4.37 -7.27
C ASP A 22 -7.94 5.42 -8.22
N ARG A 23 -8.42 6.53 -7.69
CA ARG A 23 -9.03 7.58 -8.52
C ARG A 23 -8.15 8.82 -8.72
N ASP A 24 -6.86 8.71 -8.38
CA ASP A 24 -5.87 9.79 -8.50
C ASP A 24 -6.25 11.06 -7.72
N ASP A 25 -6.89 10.89 -6.57
CA ASP A 25 -7.15 11.99 -5.66
C ASP A 25 -5.98 12.10 -4.69
N PHE A 26 -4.93 12.76 -5.14
CA PHE A 26 -3.66 12.84 -4.41
C PHE A 26 -3.79 13.53 -3.05
N ALA A 27 -4.63 14.54 -2.95
CA ALA A 27 -4.83 15.25 -1.69
C ALA A 27 -5.44 14.33 -0.62
N ILE A 28 -6.50 13.62 -0.95
CA ILE A 28 -7.15 12.69 -0.02
C ILE A 28 -6.26 11.49 0.25
N GLU A 29 -5.61 10.95 -0.78
CA GLU A 29 -4.71 9.80 -0.63
C GLU A 29 -3.65 10.06 0.45
N HIS A 30 -3.10 11.27 0.50
CA HIS A 30 -1.96 11.58 1.37
C HIS A 30 -2.34 12.17 2.73
N GLU A 31 -3.63 12.35 3.00
CA GLU A 31 -4.11 12.79 4.33
C GLU A 31 -3.73 11.82 5.44
N ILE A 32 -3.57 10.54 5.12
CA ILE A 32 -3.29 9.50 6.11
C ILE A 32 -1.90 9.66 6.75
N TYR A 33 -0.98 10.35 6.08
CA TYR A 33 0.41 10.44 6.53
C TYR A 33 0.64 11.62 7.46
N ARG A 34 1.52 11.39 8.44
CA ARG A 34 2.09 12.50 9.22
C ARG A 34 2.96 13.37 8.30
N ASP A 35 3.14 14.63 8.68
CA ASP A 35 4.01 15.54 7.91
C ASP A 35 5.44 15.00 7.75
N ASN A 36 5.94 14.33 8.80
CA ASN A 36 7.28 13.75 8.81
C ASN A 36 7.29 12.24 8.53
N ALA A 37 6.25 11.70 7.91
CA ALA A 37 6.18 10.28 7.57
C ALA A 37 7.34 9.87 6.67
N VAL A 38 7.70 8.59 6.74
CA VAL A 38 8.77 8.01 5.92
C VAL A 38 8.21 6.83 5.14
N LEU A 39 8.47 6.82 3.83
CA LEU A 39 8.14 5.71 2.95
C LEU A 39 9.42 5.01 2.56
N HIS A 40 9.46 3.69 2.74
CA HIS A 40 10.62 2.86 2.46
C HIS A 40 10.29 1.82 1.41
N TYR A 41 11.13 1.74 0.39
CA TYR A 41 11.10 0.70 -0.65
C TYR A 41 12.33 -0.20 -0.47
N PRO A 42 12.23 -1.30 0.32
CA PRO A 42 13.42 -2.12 0.59
C PRO A 42 14.06 -2.73 -0.65
N GLN A 43 13.26 -3.00 -1.68
CA GLN A 43 13.76 -3.64 -2.90
C GLN A 43 14.76 -2.76 -3.67
N SER A 44 14.57 -1.44 -3.66
CA SER A 44 15.50 -0.50 -4.27
C SER A 44 16.43 0.16 -3.25
N GLY A 45 16.07 0.05 -1.96
CA GLY A 45 16.78 0.75 -0.88
C GLY A 45 16.38 2.21 -0.74
N GLU A 46 15.40 2.67 -1.50
CA GLU A 46 14.97 4.06 -1.46
C GLU A 46 14.17 4.38 -0.20
N LEU A 47 14.37 5.60 0.31
CA LEU A 47 13.66 6.09 1.45
C LEU A 47 13.23 7.52 1.15
N ILE A 48 11.91 7.78 1.22
CA ILE A 48 11.34 9.08 0.94
C ILE A 48 10.88 9.68 2.27
N ARG A 49 11.38 10.86 2.60
CA ARG A 49 11.06 11.54 3.86
C ARG A 49 10.08 12.68 3.64
N GLY A 50 9.01 12.66 4.43
CA GLY A 50 8.02 13.73 4.47
C GLY A 50 6.85 13.49 3.52
N ARG A 51 5.65 13.85 4.02
CA ARG A 51 4.40 13.68 3.26
C ARG A 51 4.46 14.37 1.90
N ARG A 52 5.03 15.57 1.83
CA ARG A 52 5.12 16.31 0.57
C ARG A 52 5.93 15.55 -0.48
N ASN A 53 7.06 14.98 -0.08
CA ASN A 53 7.90 14.22 -0.99
C ASN A 53 7.24 12.89 -1.39
N ILE A 54 6.54 12.25 -0.47
CA ILE A 54 5.78 11.03 -0.77
C ILE A 54 4.71 11.34 -1.82
N GLU A 55 3.94 12.39 -1.61
CA GLU A 55 2.92 12.80 -2.57
C GLU A 55 3.52 13.17 -3.92
N GLU A 56 4.59 13.94 -3.93
CA GLU A 56 5.27 14.35 -5.16
C GLU A 56 5.78 13.13 -5.95
N SER A 57 6.35 12.15 -5.27
CA SER A 57 6.85 10.94 -5.93
C SER A 57 5.75 10.19 -6.69
N ARG A 58 4.52 10.25 -6.19
CA ARG A 58 3.38 9.59 -6.82
C ARG A 58 2.80 10.41 -7.94
N LYS A 59 2.88 11.73 -7.84
CA LYS A 59 2.41 12.64 -8.91
C LYS A 59 3.29 12.58 -10.15
N VAL A 60 4.61 12.39 -9.98
CA VAL A 60 5.54 12.32 -11.12
C VAL A 60 5.56 10.95 -11.80
N GLN A 61 4.89 9.96 -11.23
CA GLN A 61 4.77 8.64 -11.86
C GLN A 61 3.98 8.78 -13.16
N PRO A 62 4.58 8.45 -14.33
CA PRO A 62 3.95 8.74 -15.61
C PRO A 62 2.85 7.76 -16.02
N ASN A 63 2.81 6.59 -15.39
CA ASN A 63 1.89 5.52 -15.77
C ASN A 63 0.51 5.73 -15.16
N ARG A 64 -0.52 5.30 -15.88
CA ARG A 64 -1.88 5.28 -15.37
C ARG A 64 -2.00 4.16 -14.33
N LYS A 65 -2.36 4.51 -13.11
CA LYS A 65 -2.43 3.57 -12.00
C LYS A 65 -3.86 3.16 -11.69
N ARG A 66 -4.06 1.87 -11.43
CA ARG A 66 -5.31 1.35 -10.87
C ARG A 66 -4.97 0.41 -9.73
N PHE A 67 -5.68 0.56 -8.63
CA PHE A 67 -5.47 -0.23 -7.42
C PHE A 67 -6.65 -1.15 -7.18
N THR A 68 -6.38 -2.41 -6.89
CA THR A 68 -7.40 -3.36 -6.45
C THR A 68 -6.96 -3.91 -5.10
N VAL A 69 -7.61 -3.47 -4.03
CA VAL A 69 -7.31 -3.93 -2.68
C VAL A 69 -7.89 -5.32 -2.49
N ARG A 70 -7.06 -6.26 -2.06
CA ARG A 70 -7.48 -7.63 -1.79
C ARG A 70 -7.82 -7.82 -0.32
N ARG A 71 -7.05 -7.19 0.58
CA ARG A 71 -7.24 -7.36 2.01
C ARG A 71 -6.57 -6.23 2.77
N ILE A 72 -7.24 -5.77 3.81
CA ILE A 72 -6.68 -4.88 4.82
C ILE A 72 -6.76 -5.61 6.15
N ALA A 73 -5.63 -5.79 6.82
CA ALA A 73 -5.57 -6.49 8.08
C ALA A 73 -4.61 -5.79 9.04
N GLY A 74 -4.95 -5.81 10.32
CA GLY A 74 -4.10 -5.22 11.33
C GLY A 74 -4.83 -4.98 12.63
N ALA A 75 -4.09 -4.48 13.60
CA ALA A 75 -4.61 -4.05 14.89
C ALA A 75 -3.59 -3.11 15.53
N GLY A 76 -4.06 -2.18 16.34
CA GLY A 76 -3.17 -1.22 16.97
C GLY A 76 -2.47 -0.36 15.95
N GLU A 77 -1.15 -0.27 16.06
CA GLU A 77 -0.35 0.63 15.22
C GLU A 77 0.10 0.00 13.90
N LEU A 78 -0.03 -1.33 13.73
CA LEU A 78 0.51 -2.03 12.57
C LEU A 78 -0.62 -2.54 11.67
N TRP A 79 -0.60 -2.09 10.41
CA TRP A 79 -1.60 -2.45 9.43
C TRP A 79 -0.96 -2.86 8.11
N VAL A 80 -1.52 -3.91 7.50
CA VAL A 80 -1.03 -4.44 6.22
C VAL A 80 -2.15 -4.38 5.22
N THR A 81 -1.86 -3.87 4.02
CA THR A 81 -2.78 -3.90 2.89
C THR A 81 -2.13 -4.70 1.77
N GLU A 82 -2.84 -5.73 1.32
CA GLU A 82 -2.47 -6.53 0.17
C GLU A 82 -3.27 -6.03 -1.03
N PHE A 83 -2.59 -5.66 -2.11
CA PHE A 83 -3.28 -5.10 -3.28
C PHE A 83 -2.57 -5.45 -4.57
N MET A 84 -3.31 -5.30 -5.67
CA MET A 84 -2.76 -5.37 -7.00
C MET A 84 -2.74 -3.97 -7.57
N LEU A 85 -1.60 -3.56 -8.11
CA LEU A 85 -1.43 -2.28 -8.77
C LEU A 85 -1.19 -2.53 -10.25
N ARG A 86 -1.98 -1.87 -11.09
CA ARG A 86 -1.76 -1.93 -12.54
C ARG A 86 -1.21 -0.60 -13.01
N TYR A 87 -0.08 -0.66 -13.70
CA TYR A 87 0.52 0.46 -14.41
C TYR A 87 0.21 0.29 -15.89
N ASP A 88 -0.62 1.17 -16.45
CA ASP A 88 -1.06 1.07 -17.86
C ASP A 88 -1.58 -0.33 -18.19
N GLY A 89 -2.33 -0.94 -17.24
CA GLY A 89 -2.90 -2.25 -17.39
C GLY A 89 -1.99 -3.41 -17.03
N VAL A 90 -0.71 -3.18 -16.78
CA VAL A 90 0.25 -4.24 -16.42
C VAL A 90 0.22 -4.48 -14.90
N PRO A 91 -0.10 -5.72 -14.45
CA PRO A 91 -0.27 -5.99 -13.03
C PRO A 91 1.06 -6.10 -12.28
N SER A 92 1.03 -5.63 -11.04
CA SER A 92 2.09 -5.82 -10.06
C SER A 92 1.42 -6.17 -8.74
N TYR A 93 1.92 -7.20 -8.06
CA TYR A 93 1.42 -7.57 -6.74
C TYR A 93 2.18 -6.77 -5.68
N ALA A 94 1.44 -6.22 -4.72
CA ALA A 94 2.04 -5.31 -3.78
C ALA A 94 1.52 -5.52 -2.36
N VAL A 95 2.38 -5.17 -1.39
CA VAL A 95 2.04 -5.16 0.02
C VAL A 95 2.52 -3.83 0.59
N SER A 96 1.62 -3.16 1.30
CA SER A 96 1.92 -1.95 2.08
C SER A 96 1.83 -2.30 3.55
N ILE A 97 2.87 -1.96 4.31
CA ILE A 97 2.93 -2.14 5.75
C ILE A 97 2.99 -0.74 6.34
N MET A 98 1.93 -0.34 7.03
CA MET A 98 1.81 0.98 7.63
C MET A 98 1.88 0.92 9.15
N GLU A 99 2.70 1.79 9.70
CA GLU A 99 2.84 1.95 11.15
C GLU A 99 2.28 3.30 11.53
N PHE A 100 1.22 3.28 12.34
CA PHE A 100 0.56 4.47 12.82
C PHE A 100 1.24 5.00 14.08
N SER A 101 1.23 6.32 14.21
CA SER A 101 1.51 7.01 15.45
C SER A 101 0.29 7.90 15.71
N ASP A 102 -0.48 7.56 16.72
CA ASP A 102 -1.80 8.13 16.98
C ASP A 102 -2.73 7.87 15.77
N ASP A 103 -3.26 8.89 15.13
CA ASP A 103 -4.23 8.73 14.06
C ASP A 103 -3.63 8.80 12.65
N LYS A 104 -2.31 8.95 12.53
CA LYS A 104 -1.63 9.13 11.25
C LYS A 104 -0.49 8.13 11.08
N VAL A 105 -0.19 7.83 9.81
CA VAL A 105 0.92 6.95 9.47
C VAL A 105 2.24 7.68 9.63
N ALA A 106 3.11 7.09 10.46
CA ALA A 106 4.47 7.58 10.67
C ALA A 106 5.45 6.91 9.70
N ARG A 107 5.20 5.66 9.32
CA ARG A 107 6.10 4.91 8.46
C ARG A 107 5.30 3.96 7.59
N GLU A 108 5.68 3.90 6.32
CA GLU A 108 5.14 2.90 5.39
C GLU A 108 6.28 2.17 4.72
N THR A 109 6.14 0.85 4.61
CA THR A 109 7.06 0.00 3.86
C THR A 109 6.27 -0.65 2.74
N GLN A 110 6.76 -0.59 1.51
CA GLN A 110 6.08 -1.20 0.37
C GLN A 110 7.00 -2.15 -0.38
N TYR A 111 6.45 -3.29 -0.75
CA TYR A 111 7.09 -4.28 -1.62
C TYR A 111 6.23 -4.47 -2.86
N PHE A 112 6.89 -4.63 -4.00
CA PHE A 112 6.23 -4.88 -5.28
C PHE A 112 6.86 -6.07 -5.96
N CYS A 113 6.06 -6.86 -6.65
CA CYS A 113 6.59 -7.95 -7.46
C CYS A 113 5.75 -8.19 -8.69
N ASP A 114 6.41 -8.61 -9.76
CA ASP A 114 5.74 -8.96 -10.99
C ASP A 114 5.15 -10.37 -10.88
N PRO A 115 4.08 -10.68 -11.64
CA PRO A 115 3.63 -12.05 -11.79
C PRO A 115 4.75 -12.89 -12.40
N PHE A 116 4.78 -14.17 -12.06
CA PHE A 116 5.76 -15.08 -12.66
C PHE A 116 5.11 -16.43 -12.93
N GLU A 117 5.77 -17.22 -13.79
CA GLU A 117 5.26 -18.53 -14.18
C GLU A 117 5.41 -19.56 -13.06
N PRO A 118 4.50 -20.56 -13.00
CA PRO A 118 4.65 -21.64 -12.02
C PRO A 118 5.98 -22.35 -12.16
N GLY A 119 6.58 -22.71 -11.02
CA GLY A 119 7.85 -23.42 -11.01
C GLY A 119 7.68 -24.89 -11.49
N PRO A 120 8.50 -25.35 -12.44
CA PRO A 120 8.34 -26.69 -12.98
C PRO A 120 8.58 -27.81 -11.96
N SER A 121 9.42 -27.57 -10.96
CA SER A 121 9.76 -28.61 -9.97
C SER A 121 8.58 -29.03 -9.09
N ARG A 122 7.56 -28.17 -8.98
CA ARG A 122 6.37 -28.46 -8.15
C ARG A 122 5.08 -28.63 -8.95
N ALA A 123 5.19 -28.76 -10.27
CA ALA A 123 4.04 -28.82 -11.18
C ALA A 123 3.04 -29.92 -10.79
N HIS A 124 3.55 -31.07 -10.32
CA HIS A 124 2.70 -32.22 -9.93
C HIS A 124 2.01 -32.04 -8.57
N LEU A 125 2.32 -30.98 -7.85
CA LEU A 125 1.80 -30.74 -6.50
C LEU A 125 0.85 -29.54 -6.43
N VAL A 126 0.73 -28.75 -7.49
CA VAL A 126 0.03 -27.47 -7.44
C VAL A 126 -1.17 -27.44 -8.38
N GLU A 127 -2.15 -26.62 -7.99
CA GLU A 127 -3.20 -26.16 -8.88
C GLU A 127 -2.92 -24.71 -9.20
N VAL A 128 -3.12 -24.29 -10.46
CA VAL A 128 -2.90 -22.90 -10.85
C VAL A 128 -4.23 -22.17 -10.82
N LYS A 129 -4.31 -21.13 -9.99
CA LYS A 129 -5.48 -20.26 -9.86
C LYS A 129 -5.21 -18.96 -10.61
N ARG A 130 -5.95 -18.76 -11.69
CA ARG A 130 -5.81 -17.55 -12.54
C ARG A 130 -6.96 -16.60 -12.32
#